data_d3eeb6cc827fbee38164a712506af787
#
_entry.id   d3eeb6cc827fbee38164a712506af787
#
_cell.length_a   1.000
_cell.length_b   1.000
_cell.length_c   1.000
_cell.angle_alpha   90.00
_cell.angle_beta   90.00
_cell.angle_gamma   90.00
#
_symmetry.space_group_name_H-M   'P 1'
#
loop_
_entity.id
_entity.type
_entity.pdbx_description
1 polymer ?
#
loop_
_entity_poly.entity_id
_entity_poly.type
_entity_poly.pdbx_seq_one_letter_code
_entity_poly.pdbx_strand_id
1 'polypeptide(L)'
;MIANRSYDCVVIGAGPGGGAAAALVAEQGFSTLLLERDKMPRFHVGESLMPETYWIFERLGILHELDKIGFTRKNGVQFVNSTGKETAPFIFGERDDRDCSETWHVQRDKFDQLLYETAYNRGATCSDETRVLDIDIRKKSPHRLTIKTANGKEQELS
;
A
#
# COMPACT_ATOMS: atom_id res chain seq x y z
N MET A 1 11.38 12.62 -12.23
CA MET A 1 12.04 11.77 -13.24
C MET A 1 12.87 10.72 -12.51
N ILE A 2 12.64 9.45 -12.77
CA ILE A 2 13.52 8.36 -12.31
C ILE A 2 14.84 8.59 -13.02
N ALA A 3 15.84 9.08 -12.29
CA ALA A 3 17.19 9.20 -12.82
C ALA A 3 17.82 7.79 -12.87
N ASN A 4 18.86 7.62 -13.66
CA ASN A 4 19.68 6.39 -13.73
C ASN A 4 20.41 6.22 -12.38
N ARG A 5 19.66 5.87 -11.32
CA ARG A 5 20.13 5.78 -9.94
C ARG A 5 20.03 4.35 -9.45
N SER A 6 20.94 3.98 -8.61
CA SER A 6 20.77 2.80 -7.76
C SER A 6 19.90 3.17 -6.55
N TYR A 7 19.10 2.23 -6.12
CA TYR A 7 18.27 2.34 -4.92
C TYR A 7 18.61 1.20 -3.96
N ASP A 8 18.55 1.47 -2.66
CA ASP A 8 18.71 0.43 -1.64
C ASP A 8 17.50 -0.50 -1.63
N CYS A 9 16.32 0.05 -1.94
CA CYS A 9 15.07 -0.71 -1.99
C CYS A 9 14.19 -0.24 -3.15
N VAL A 10 13.65 -1.22 -3.92
CA VAL A 10 12.62 -0.95 -4.93
C VAL A 10 11.37 -1.71 -4.54
N VAL A 11 10.26 -0.98 -4.37
CA VAL A 11 8.94 -1.53 -4.08
C VAL A 11 8.11 -1.50 -5.35
N ILE A 12 7.53 -2.64 -5.73
CA ILE A 12 6.74 -2.80 -6.95
C ILE A 12 5.27 -2.94 -6.60
N GLY A 13 4.49 -1.96 -7.02
CA GLY A 13 3.06 -1.83 -6.76
C GLY A 13 2.74 -0.91 -5.58
N ALA A 14 1.99 0.17 -5.83
CA ALA A 14 1.57 1.14 -4.83
C ALA A 14 0.18 0.80 -4.23
N GLY A 15 -0.08 -0.48 -4.00
CA GLY A 15 -1.20 -0.92 -3.17
C GLY A 15 -0.90 -0.73 -1.68
N PRO A 16 -1.82 -1.13 -0.77
CA PRO A 16 -1.67 -0.90 0.66
C PRO A 16 -0.35 -1.40 1.25
N GLY A 17 0.05 -2.61 0.89
CA GLY A 17 1.32 -3.19 1.35
C GLY A 17 2.55 -2.46 0.80
N GLY A 18 2.54 -2.12 -0.50
CA GLY A 18 3.68 -1.45 -1.13
C GLY A 18 3.85 -0.01 -0.65
N GLY A 19 2.76 0.76 -0.56
CA GLY A 19 2.80 2.12 -0.03
C GLY A 19 3.30 2.16 1.41
N ALA A 20 2.78 1.28 2.27
CA ALA A 20 3.23 1.16 3.66
C ALA A 20 4.71 0.75 3.76
N ALA A 21 5.13 -0.26 3.01
CA ALA A 21 6.51 -0.73 3.01
C ALA A 21 7.49 0.37 2.55
N ALA A 22 7.18 1.04 1.43
CA ALA A 22 8.01 2.12 0.90
C ALA A 22 8.14 3.27 1.89
N ALA A 23 7.03 3.66 2.56
CA ALA A 23 7.05 4.71 3.58
C ALA A 23 7.96 4.35 4.76
N LEU A 24 7.84 3.12 5.27
CA LEU A 24 8.62 2.67 6.43
C LEU A 24 10.10 2.49 6.11
N VAL A 25 10.45 2.03 4.92
CA VAL A 25 11.85 1.86 4.49
C VAL A 25 12.49 3.22 4.24
N ALA A 26 11.81 4.13 3.56
CA ALA A 26 12.32 5.49 3.31
C ALA A 26 12.54 6.27 4.60
N GLU A 27 11.63 6.13 5.59
CA GLU A 27 11.77 6.76 6.91
C GLU A 27 13.05 6.35 7.64
N GLN A 28 13.58 5.16 7.39
CA GLN A 28 14.85 4.69 7.95
C GLN A 28 16.09 5.26 7.22
N GLY A 29 15.90 6.13 6.22
CA GLY A 29 16.96 6.75 5.47
C GLY A 29 17.47 5.96 4.26
N PHE A 30 16.84 4.83 3.94
CA PHE A 30 17.17 4.08 2.73
C PHE A 30 16.64 4.78 1.47
N SER A 31 17.48 4.85 0.45
CA SER A 31 17.09 5.31 -0.89
C SER A 31 16.06 4.36 -1.46
N THR A 32 14.78 4.76 -1.41
CA THR A 32 13.63 3.91 -1.73
C THR A 32 12.91 4.39 -2.98
N LEU A 33 12.59 3.46 -3.89
CA LEU A 33 11.79 3.71 -5.09
C LEU A 33 10.49 2.91 -5.01
N LEU A 34 9.35 3.59 -5.13
CA LEU A 34 8.02 2.99 -5.25
C LEU A 34 7.53 3.13 -6.69
N LEU A 35 7.26 2.00 -7.33
CA LEU A 35 6.77 1.93 -8.72
C LEU A 35 5.33 1.44 -8.78
N GLU A 36 4.49 2.14 -9.53
CA GLU A 36 3.12 1.72 -9.85
C GLU A 36 2.91 1.75 -11.36
N ARG A 37 2.30 0.69 -11.90
CA ARG A 37 2.06 0.58 -13.36
C ARG A 37 0.93 1.47 -13.85
N ASP A 38 -0.08 1.69 -13.00
CA ASP A 38 -1.27 2.47 -13.33
C ASP A 38 -1.10 3.90 -12.81
N LYS A 39 -1.84 4.84 -13.41
CA LYS A 39 -1.87 6.22 -12.92
C LYS A 39 -2.59 6.31 -11.59
N MET A 40 -1.98 6.96 -10.61
CA MET A 40 -2.59 7.23 -9.31
C MET A 40 -3.47 8.50 -9.34
N PRO A 41 -4.60 8.57 -8.59
CA PRO A 41 -5.29 7.46 -7.91
C PRO A 41 -5.94 6.48 -8.90
N ARG A 42 -6.06 5.21 -8.53
CA ARG A 42 -6.61 4.16 -9.39
C ARG A 42 -7.65 3.30 -8.69
N PHE A 43 -8.64 2.83 -9.44
CA PHE A 43 -9.61 1.87 -8.94
C PHE A 43 -8.94 0.52 -8.62
N HIS A 44 -9.31 -0.06 -7.49
CA HIS A 44 -8.93 -1.42 -7.12
C HIS A 44 -10.01 -2.05 -6.23
N VAL A 45 -10.11 -3.39 -6.23
CA VAL A 45 -11.01 -4.13 -5.34
C VAL A 45 -10.24 -4.58 -4.10
N GLY A 46 -10.96 -4.72 -2.97
CA GLY A 46 -10.39 -5.10 -1.68
C GLY A 46 -10.43 -3.95 -0.67
N GLU A 47 -11.64 -3.64 -0.22
CA GLU A 47 -11.99 -2.43 0.53
C GLU A 47 -12.08 -2.68 2.04
N SER A 48 -12.26 -3.94 2.44
CA SER A 48 -12.49 -4.33 3.82
C SER A 48 -11.18 -4.60 4.54
N LEU A 49 -10.78 -3.69 5.41
CA LEU A 49 -9.55 -3.84 6.20
C LEU A 49 -9.76 -4.79 7.38
N MET A 50 -8.68 -5.41 7.81
CA MET A 50 -8.64 -6.26 9.01
C MET A 50 -8.24 -5.44 10.23
N PRO A 51 -8.74 -5.77 11.43
CA PRO A 51 -8.43 -5.07 12.67
C PRO A 51 -6.94 -4.81 12.89
N GLU A 52 -6.10 -5.83 12.75
CA GLU A 52 -4.65 -5.73 13.00
C GLU A 52 -3.90 -4.76 12.07
N THR A 53 -4.52 -4.29 10.98
CA THR A 53 -3.94 -3.24 10.13
C THR A 53 -3.86 -1.88 10.85
N TYR A 54 -4.61 -1.69 11.92
CA TYR A 54 -4.58 -0.51 12.77
C TYR A 54 -3.15 -0.14 13.20
N TRP A 55 -2.38 -1.11 13.67
CA TRP A 55 -1.02 -0.88 14.17
C TRP A 55 -0.05 -0.36 13.11
N ILE A 56 -0.25 -0.76 11.86
CA ILE A 56 0.54 -0.22 10.74
C ILE A 56 0.15 1.24 10.48
N PHE A 57 -1.13 1.57 10.55
CA PHE A 57 -1.60 2.95 10.32
C PHE A 57 -1.20 3.88 11.48
N GLU A 58 -1.22 3.38 12.70
CA GLU A 58 -0.68 4.08 13.86
C GLU A 58 0.82 4.34 13.69
N ARG A 59 1.59 3.32 13.34
CA ARG A 59 3.04 3.44 13.07
C ARG A 59 3.33 4.40 11.90
N LEU A 60 2.46 4.45 10.91
CA LEU A 60 2.51 5.42 9.81
C LEU A 60 1.98 6.79 10.20
N GLY A 61 1.36 6.97 11.36
CA GLY A 61 0.78 8.23 11.81
C GLY A 61 -0.37 8.74 10.94
N ILE A 62 -1.11 7.83 10.27
CA ILE A 62 -2.17 8.18 9.32
C ILE A 62 -3.60 7.93 9.84
N LEU A 63 -3.76 7.54 11.11
CA LEU A 63 -5.10 7.26 11.69
C LEU A 63 -6.03 8.47 11.55
N HIS A 64 -5.52 9.66 11.87
CA HIS A 64 -6.29 10.89 11.72
C HIS A 64 -6.71 11.17 10.28
N GLU A 65 -5.87 10.85 9.30
CA GLU A 65 -6.19 11.05 7.88
C GLU A 65 -7.28 10.08 7.42
N LEU A 66 -7.30 8.84 7.92
CA LEU A 66 -8.36 7.87 7.64
C LEU A 66 -9.73 8.39 8.12
N ASP A 67 -9.76 8.98 9.31
CA ASP A 67 -10.99 9.57 9.88
C ASP A 67 -11.42 10.83 9.11
N LYS A 68 -10.46 11.68 8.75
CA LYS A 68 -10.71 12.90 7.99
C LYS A 68 -11.25 12.65 6.57
N ILE A 69 -10.78 11.59 5.90
CA ILE A 69 -11.33 11.16 4.61
C ILE A 69 -12.77 10.67 4.74
N GLY A 70 -13.17 10.22 5.95
CA GLY A 70 -14.52 9.77 6.24
C GLY A 70 -14.81 8.35 5.74
N PHE A 71 -13.84 7.46 5.81
CA PHE A 71 -14.08 6.04 5.53
C PHE A 71 -15.04 5.43 6.53
N THR A 72 -15.88 4.50 6.05
CA THR A 72 -16.85 3.82 6.89
C THR A 72 -16.16 2.96 7.95
N ARG A 73 -16.52 3.14 9.23
CA ARG A 73 -16.04 2.28 10.31
C ARG A 73 -16.63 0.88 10.17
N LYS A 74 -15.80 -0.11 10.43
CA LYS A 74 -16.12 -1.53 10.36
C LYS A 74 -15.86 -2.17 11.72
N ASN A 75 -16.93 -2.61 12.36
CA ASN A 75 -16.91 -3.14 13.74
C ASN A 75 -17.06 -4.65 13.80
N GLY A 76 -17.28 -5.32 12.65
CA GLY A 76 -17.50 -6.75 12.65
C GLY A 76 -17.63 -7.34 11.26
N VAL A 77 -17.90 -8.63 11.21
CA VAL A 77 -18.19 -9.40 9.99
C VAL A 77 -19.33 -10.38 10.22
N GLN A 78 -20.08 -10.68 9.17
CA GLN A 78 -21.08 -11.73 9.15
C GLN A 78 -20.86 -12.56 7.89
N PHE A 79 -21.06 -13.86 7.99
CA PHE A 79 -20.93 -14.78 6.86
C PHE A 79 -22.27 -15.32 6.44
N VAL A 80 -22.51 -15.34 5.14
CA VAL A 80 -23.70 -15.93 4.52
C VAL A 80 -23.22 -16.99 3.53
N ASN A 81 -23.72 -18.20 3.63
CA ASN A 81 -23.35 -19.28 2.71
C ASN A 81 -24.23 -19.25 1.43
N SER A 82 -23.92 -20.11 0.47
CA SER A 82 -24.63 -20.20 -0.81
C SER A 82 -26.11 -20.61 -0.70
N THR A 83 -26.54 -21.15 0.45
CA THR A 83 -27.95 -21.48 0.72
C THR A 83 -28.69 -20.39 1.48
N GLY A 84 -28.07 -19.24 1.72
CA GLY A 84 -28.66 -18.13 2.46
C GLY A 84 -28.61 -18.31 3.99
N LYS A 85 -27.97 -19.33 4.53
CA LYS A 85 -27.80 -19.48 5.97
C LYS A 85 -26.73 -18.53 6.48
N GLU A 86 -27.10 -17.75 7.49
CA GLU A 86 -26.26 -16.71 8.11
C GLU A 86 -25.63 -17.21 9.41
N THR A 87 -24.43 -16.72 9.72
CA THR A 87 -23.84 -16.82 11.06
C THR A 87 -24.39 -15.70 11.94
N ALA A 88 -24.24 -15.82 13.27
CA ALA A 88 -24.31 -14.64 14.10
C ALA A 88 -23.23 -13.64 13.70
N PRO A 89 -23.47 -12.31 13.81
CA PRO A 89 -22.42 -11.31 13.60
C PRO A 89 -21.25 -11.56 14.55
N PHE A 90 -20.04 -11.46 14.01
CA PHE A 90 -18.81 -11.48 14.79
C PHE A 90 -18.39 -10.03 15.01
N ILE A 91 -18.66 -9.50 16.20
CA ILE A 91 -18.32 -8.13 16.57
C ILE A 91 -16.91 -8.13 17.17
N PHE A 92 -16.01 -7.34 16.62
CA PHE A 92 -14.60 -7.33 17.00
C PHE A 92 -14.42 -6.89 18.45
N GLY A 93 -15.08 -5.80 18.88
CA GLY A 93 -15.00 -5.25 20.23
C GLY A 93 -15.59 -6.13 21.34
N GLU A 94 -16.37 -7.18 20.99
CA GLU A 94 -16.81 -8.19 21.97
C GLU A 94 -15.72 -9.21 22.30
N ARG A 95 -14.66 -9.27 21.48
CA ARG A 95 -13.57 -10.23 21.60
C ARG A 95 -12.24 -9.61 21.96
N ASP A 96 -12.08 -8.33 21.65
CA ASP A 96 -10.84 -7.60 21.82
C ASP A 96 -11.19 -6.14 22.17
N ASP A 97 -10.70 -5.64 23.29
CA ASP A 97 -10.93 -4.29 23.78
C ASP A 97 -9.84 -3.28 23.36
N ARG A 98 -8.86 -3.75 22.56
CA ARG A 98 -7.81 -2.90 22.02
C ARG A 98 -8.34 -1.96 20.92
N ASP A 99 -7.64 -0.87 20.70
CA ASP A 99 -8.00 0.15 19.69
C ASP A 99 -8.17 -0.42 18.28
N CYS A 100 -7.48 -1.52 17.96
CA CYS A 100 -7.60 -2.20 16.67
C CYS A 100 -8.95 -2.91 16.46
N SER A 101 -9.80 -3.05 17.49
CA SER A 101 -11.12 -3.69 17.35
C SER A 101 -12.09 -2.91 16.46
N GLU A 102 -11.78 -1.66 16.14
CA GLU A 102 -12.43 -0.89 15.09
C GLU A 102 -11.48 -0.71 13.90
N THR A 103 -11.95 -1.01 12.70
CA THR A 103 -11.21 -0.83 11.46
C THR A 103 -12.05 -0.07 10.44
N TRP A 104 -11.65 -0.08 9.17
CA TRP A 104 -12.31 0.70 8.13
C TRP A 104 -12.72 -0.16 6.93
N HIS A 105 -13.77 0.31 6.28
CA HIS A 105 -14.12 -0.05 4.91
C HIS A 105 -13.72 1.12 4.02
N VAL A 106 -12.72 0.93 3.17
CA VAL A 106 -12.05 2.02 2.45
C VAL A 106 -12.37 2.05 0.96
N GLN A 107 -12.43 3.22 0.39
CA GLN A 107 -12.34 3.40 -1.06
C GLN A 107 -10.87 3.31 -1.47
N ARG A 108 -10.51 2.29 -2.24
CA ARG A 108 -9.13 1.93 -2.56
C ARG A 108 -8.37 3.00 -3.35
N ASP A 109 -9.04 3.75 -4.20
CA ASP A 109 -8.45 4.88 -4.91
C ASP A 109 -7.92 5.94 -3.93
N LYS A 110 -8.73 6.34 -2.96
CA LYS A 110 -8.34 7.30 -1.93
C LYS A 110 -7.34 6.73 -0.92
N PHE A 111 -7.55 5.49 -0.52
CA PHE A 111 -6.70 4.85 0.48
C PHE A 111 -5.30 4.55 -0.06
N ASP A 112 -5.21 4.01 -1.28
CA ASP A 112 -3.92 3.74 -1.93
C ASP A 112 -3.19 5.05 -2.23
N GLN A 113 -3.91 6.12 -2.62
CA GLN A 113 -3.36 7.46 -2.80
C GLN A 113 -2.77 8.03 -1.49
N LEU A 114 -3.49 7.92 -0.37
CA LEU A 114 -2.98 8.33 0.94
C LEU A 114 -1.65 7.65 1.27
N LEU A 115 -1.55 6.35 1.06
CA LEU A 115 -0.31 5.61 1.33
C LEU A 115 0.83 5.94 0.35
N TYR A 116 0.50 6.19 -0.91
CA TYR A 116 1.46 6.65 -1.91
C TYR A 116 2.04 8.02 -1.55
N GLU A 117 1.20 8.96 -1.15
CA GLU A 117 1.62 10.29 -0.67
C GLU A 117 2.40 10.20 0.65
N THR A 118 2.00 9.29 1.55
CA THR A 118 2.74 9.03 2.79
C THR A 118 4.16 8.54 2.49
N ALA A 119 4.33 7.63 1.53
CA ALA A 119 5.64 7.16 1.11
C ALA A 119 6.49 8.30 0.52
N TYR A 120 5.90 9.13 -0.35
CA TYR A 120 6.56 10.30 -0.92
C TYR A 120 7.00 11.30 0.16
N ASN A 121 6.11 11.63 1.09
CA ASN A 121 6.38 12.59 2.17
C ASN A 121 7.45 12.09 3.15
N ARG A 122 7.68 10.77 3.24
CA ARG A 122 8.74 10.14 4.03
C ARG A 122 10.04 9.94 3.26
N GLY A 123 10.14 10.46 2.04
CA GLY A 123 11.37 10.49 1.27
C GLY A 123 11.52 9.40 0.21
N ALA A 124 10.51 8.56 0.00
CA ALA A 124 10.54 7.63 -1.13
C ALA A 124 10.42 8.40 -2.46
N THR A 125 11.16 7.98 -3.46
CA THR A 125 10.89 8.37 -4.85
C THR A 125 9.70 7.56 -5.34
N CYS A 126 8.61 8.21 -5.70
CA CYS A 126 7.41 7.54 -6.18
C CYS A 126 7.22 7.81 -7.67
N SER A 127 6.88 6.79 -8.44
CA SER A 127 6.58 6.90 -9.88
C SER A 127 5.44 5.98 -10.25
N ASP A 128 4.32 6.58 -10.60
CA ASP A 128 3.21 5.89 -11.24
C ASP A 128 3.38 5.85 -12.77
N GLU A 129 2.42 5.22 -13.48
CA GLU A 129 2.52 4.96 -14.93
C GLU A 129 3.86 4.32 -15.34
N THR A 130 4.47 3.58 -14.40
CA THR A 130 5.78 2.95 -14.57
C THR A 130 5.68 1.44 -14.31
N ARG A 131 5.75 0.68 -15.38
CA ARG A 131 5.63 -0.78 -15.33
C ARG A 131 6.99 -1.43 -15.23
N VAL A 132 7.18 -2.34 -14.27
CA VAL A 132 8.32 -3.26 -14.26
C VAL A 132 8.06 -4.36 -15.28
N LEU A 133 9.00 -4.56 -16.21
CA LEU A 133 8.93 -5.56 -17.26
C LEU A 133 9.69 -6.82 -16.89
N ASP A 134 10.84 -6.67 -16.24
CA ASP A 134 11.72 -7.77 -15.87
C ASP A 134 12.53 -7.47 -14.61
N ILE A 135 12.90 -8.51 -13.88
CA ILE A 135 13.71 -8.45 -12.66
C ILE A 135 14.81 -9.50 -12.72
N ASP A 136 16.05 -9.06 -12.77
CA ASP A 136 17.24 -9.93 -12.69
C ASP A 136 17.79 -9.93 -11.25
N ILE A 137 17.47 -11.01 -10.50
CA ILE A 137 17.90 -11.19 -9.11
C ILE A 137 19.28 -11.86 -9.07
N ARG A 138 20.27 -11.15 -8.55
CA ARG A 138 21.68 -11.56 -8.55
C ARG A 138 22.19 -11.87 -7.15
N LYS A 139 23.05 -12.87 -7.01
CA LYS A 139 23.61 -13.29 -5.73
C LYS A 139 24.73 -12.39 -5.18
N LYS A 140 25.49 -11.72 -6.04
CA LYS A 140 26.74 -10.99 -5.68
C LYS A 140 26.87 -9.60 -6.29
N SER A 141 25.84 -9.08 -6.93
CA SER A 141 25.83 -7.75 -7.57
C SER A 141 24.47 -7.12 -7.37
N PRO A 142 24.30 -5.82 -7.56
CA PRO A 142 22.99 -5.20 -7.51
C PRO A 142 22.00 -5.93 -8.42
N HIS A 143 20.78 -6.09 -7.94
CA HIS A 143 19.66 -6.55 -8.76
C HIS A 143 19.44 -5.55 -9.90
N ARG A 144 18.86 -6.00 -11.00
CA ARG A 144 18.49 -5.12 -12.11
C ARG A 144 17.01 -5.22 -12.39
N LEU A 145 16.40 -4.09 -12.68
CA LEU A 145 15.01 -4.00 -13.09
C LEU A 145 14.95 -3.33 -14.47
N THR A 146 14.19 -3.92 -15.36
CA THR A 146 13.79 -3.25 -16.61
C THR A 146 12.42 -2.65 -16.40
N ILE A 147 12.30 -1.34 -16.58
CA ILE A 147 11.04 -0.60 -16.42
C ILE A 147 10.65 0.09 -17.72
N LYS A 148 9.33 0.30 -17.87
CA LYS A 148 8.75 1.10 -18.95
C LYS A 148 7.92 2.24 -18.33
N THR A 149 8.29 3.46 -18.69
CA THR A 149 7.65 4.69 -18.20
C THR A 149 6.47 5.12 -19.07
N ALA A 150 5.67 6.06 -18.61
CA ALA A 150 4.47 6.60 -19.28
C ALA A 150 4.73 7.00 -20.75
N ASN A 151 5.89 7.55 -21.07
CA ASN A 151 6.26 7.93 -22.41
C ASN A 151 6.73 6.76 -23.30
N GLY A 152 6.59 5.53 -22.83
CA GLY A 152 6.97 4.31 -23.55
C GLY A 152 8.47 3.98 -23.54
N LYS A 153 9.30 4.80 -22.89
CA LYS A 153 10.75 4.58 -22.80
C LYS A 153 11.07 3.45 -21.84
N GLU A 154 11.89 2.50 -22.28
CA GLU A 154 12.46 1.46 -21.45
C GLU A 154 13.81 1.90 -20.89
N GLN A 155 14.06 1.54 -19.64
CA GLN A 155 15.34 1.82 -18.96
C GLN A 155 15.64 0.77 -17.90
N GLU A 156 16.94 0.57 -17.64
CA GLU A 156 17.39 -0.28 -16.54
C GLU A 156 17.62 0.55 -15.27
N LEU A 157 17.34 -0.08 -14.12
CA LEU A 157 17.65 0.39 -12.77
C LEU A 157 18.49 -0.68 -12.05
N SER A 158 19.29 -0.27 -11.09
CA SER A 158 20.09 -1.16 -10.24
C SER A 158 20.01 -0.78 -8.77
#